data_28c7f63d6b178d3ee5942baa4c1e69f8
#
_entry.id   28c7f63d6b178d3ee5942baa4c1e69f8
#
_cell.length_a   1.000
_cell.length_b   1.000
_cell.length_c   1.000
_cell.angle_alpha   90.00
_cell.angle_beta   90.00
_cell.angle_gamma   90.00
#
_symmetry.space_group_name_H-M   'P 1'
#
loop_
_entity.id
_entity.type
_entity.pdbx_description
1 polymer ?
#
loop_
_entity_poly.entity_id
_entity_poly.type
_entity_poly.pdbx_seq_one_letter_code
_entity_poly.pdbx_strand_id
1 'polypeptide(L)'
;MNKLASELNKTLGSAAGFLSPVGKRMYFPYGGILGQGAEAKSCDINATIGMAFEEDGSPLVMDCFKRNIGLDKKAFLYAGSFGLPALREAWRKMEYVKNPSLKGKTFSCPVVTNALTHGLRVCAELFAGPRDELVIPDLYWDNYELIFKEVVGCKVRKFNTFSNGAFDAGALKAALFASGEKKLLILNFPNNPTGYTATNEDVPKIVAAVKAAAEAGKRVVVLLDDAYFGLVYEKGVHAESLFAEFSDLDERVLAVKLDGTTKEDYVWGLRVGFVSFAFKGATPAQLKALEAKAAGDVRSSISNSSSLGQNLSVAAYADPEYDKQKREKYNVLKRRYMEIRRILARHAEYAESFAAMPFNSGYFMCVKPIGVEAEAVRRLLIDRYSTGTIVLSGLIRLAFSTIPKDKLGRLFANVDAAIRDLKGETK
;
A
#
# COMPACT_ATOMS: atom_id res chain seq x y z
N MET A 1 12.10 -21.89 -6.22
CA MET A 1 12.99 -20.76 -5.85
C MET A 1 12.92 -19.74 -6.97
N ASN A 2 12.91 -18.46 -6.65
CA ASN A 2 12.89 -17.38 -7.64
C ASN A 2 14.17 -17.43 -8.50
N LYS A 3 14.07 -17.03 -9.80
CA LYS A 3 15.20 -17.06 -10.75
C LYS A 3 16.37 -16.19 -10.28
N LEU A 4 16.10 -14.96 -9.80
CA LEU A 4 17.12 -14.04 -9.28
C LEU A 4 17.84 -14.62 -8.05
N ALA A 5 17.10 -15.21 -7.10
CA ALA A 5 17.69 -15.88 -5.96
C ALA A 5 18.60 -17.05 -6.38
N SER A 6 18.16 -17.83 -7.39
CA SER A 6 18.97 -18.93 -7.93
C SER A 6 20.26 -18.45 -8.58
N GLU A 7 20.21 -17.35 -9.34
CA GLU A 7 21.38 -16.72 -9.96
C GLU A 7 22.38 -16.20 -8.92
N LEU A 8 21.88 -15.52 -7.87
CA LEU A 8 22.71 -15.06 -6.74
C LEU A 8 23.41 -16.23 -6.05
N ASN A 9 22.69 -17.33 -5.77
CA ASN A 9 23.28 -18.53 -5.16
C ASN A 9 24.32 -19.17 -6.03
N LYS A 10 24.15 -19.20 -7.37
CA LYS A 10 25.20 -19.69 -8.32
C LYS A 10 26.43 -18.79 -8.29
N THR A 11 26.23 -17.46 -8.28
CA THR A 11 27.36 -16.50 -8.20
C THR A 11 28.15 -16.66 -6.90
N LEU A 12 27.50 -16.95 -5.79
CA LEU A 12 28.15 -17.21 -4.49
C LEU A 12 28.93 -18.52 -4.49
N GLY A 13 28.61 -19.47 -5.34
CA GLY A 13 29.31 -20.76 -5.40
C GLY A 13 29.28 -21.48 -4.03
N SER A 14 30.46 -21.86 -3.53
CA SER A 14 30.61 -22.52 -2.22
C SER A 14 30.12 -21.65 -1.06
N ALA A 15 30.18 -20.32 -1.16
CA ALA A 15 29.70 -19.41 -0.14
C ALA A 15 28.16 -19.46 0.04
N ALA A 16 27.41 -19.96 -0.94
CA ALA A 16 25.99 -20.22 -0.76
C ALA A 16 25.69 -21.27 0.34
N GLY A 17 26.67 -22.08 0.70
CA GLY A 17 26.58 -23.03 1.82
C GLY A 17 26.43 -22.37 3.19
N PHE A 18 26.86 -21.13 3.36
CA PHE A 18 26.66 -20.36 4.61
C PHE A 18 25.25 -19.80 4.77
N LEU A 19 24.44 -19.75 3.69
CA LEU A 19 23.11 -19.18 3.74
C LEU A 19 22.12 -20.15 4.39
N SER A 20 21.25 -19.60 5.26
CA SER A 20 20.07 -20.29 5.74
C SER A 20 19.07 -20.56 4.60
N PRO A 21 18.04 -21.43 4.81
CA PRO A 21 16.99 -21.63 3.80
C PRO A 21 16.27 -20.32 3.40
N VAL A 22 16.11 -19.37 4.33
CA VAL A 22 15.56 -18.04 4.03
C VAL A 22 16.57 -17.24 3.20
N GLY A 23 17.84 -17.18 3.62
CA GLY A 23 18.90 -16.47 2.88
C GLY A 23 19.02 -16.94 1.43
N LYS A 24 18.88 -18.24 1.17
CA LYS A 24 18.90 -18.80 -0.19
C LYS A 24 17.69 -18.36 -1.05
N ARG A 25 16.56 -18.01 -0.45
CA ARG A 25 15.39 -17.53 -1.17
C ARG A 25 15.39 -16.02 -1.38
N MET A 26 16.18 -15.26 -0.60
CA MET A 26 16.21 -13.81 -0.69
C MET A 26 16.91 -13.31 -1.97
N TYR A 27 16.38 -12.23 -2.51
CA TYR A 27 16.93 -11.51 -3.67
C TYR A 27 16.49 -10.05 -3.63
N PHE A 28 17.23 -9.18 -4.32
CA PHE A 28 16.77 -7.83 -4.58
C PHE A 28 16.06 -7.77 -5.94
N PRO A 29 14.83 -7.26 -6.04
CA PRO A 29 14.03 -7.28 -7.27
C PRO A 29 14.47 -6.15 -8.23
N TYR A 30 15.63 -6.32 -8.89
CA TYR A 30 16.18 -5.31 -9.81
C TYR A 30 15.23 -4.93 -10.95
N GLY A 31 14.42 -5.84 -11.45
CA GLY A 31 13.41 -5.57 -12.48
C GLY A 31 12.05 -5.04 -11.92
N GLY A 32 11.92 -4.94 -10.60
CA GLY A 32 10.71 -4.43 -9.94
C GLY A 32 10.65 -2.90 -9.92
N ILE A 33 9.71 -2.36 -9.14
CA ILE A 33 9.43 -0.92 -9.04
C ILE A 33 10.70 -0.08 -8.81
N LEU A 34 11.60 -0.51 -7.92
CA LEU A 34 12.82 0.23 -7.59
C LEU A 34 13.81 0.27 -8.76
N GLY A 35 13.98 -0.83 -9.48
CA GLY A 35 14.86 -0.89 -10.64
C GLY A 35 14.33 -0.06 -11.80
N GLN A 36 13.06 -0.21 -12.14
CA GLN A 36 12.40 0.59 -13.17
C GLN A 36 12.41 2.08 -12.82
N GLY A 37 12.22 2.44 -11.54
CA GLY A 37 12.34 3.82 -11.07
C GLY A 37 13.75 4.39 -11.23
N ALA A 38 14.80 3.58 -11.06
CA ALA A 38 16.17 4.01 -11.27
C ALA A 38 16.47 4.30 -12.76
N GLU A 39 15.94 3.51 -13.68
CA GLU A 39 16.05 3.73 -15.13
C GLU A 39 15.38 5.04 -15.58
N ALA A 40 14.30 5.43 -14.91
CA ALA A 40 13.54 6.65 -15.21
C ALA A 40 14.06 7.91 -14.51
N LYS A 41 15.18 7.85 -13.79
CA LYS A 41 15.66 8.94 -12.93
C LYS A 41 15.92 10.25 -13.69
N SER A 42 16.39 10.16 -14.93
CA SER A 42 16.73 11.33 -15.79
C SER A 42 15.57 11.77 -16.68
N CYS A 43 14.41 11.15 -16.60
CA CYS A 43 13.26 11.54 -17.42
C CYS A 43 12.68 12.89 -16.98
N ASP A 44 12.25 13.72 -17.93
CA ASP A 44 11.55 15.00 -17.70
C ASP A 44 10.23 14.83 -16.94
N ILE A 45 9.54 13.72 -17.21
CA ILE A 45 8.31 13.31 -16.54
C ILE A 45 8.61 11.99 -15.86
N ASN A 46 8.65 11.95 -14.53
CA ASN A 46 8.90 10.73 -13.77
C ASN A 46 7.67 10.32 -12.94
N ALA A 47 6.87 9.43 -13.50
CA ALA A 47 5.65 8.87 -12.90
C ALA A 47 5.88 7.52 -12.20
N THR A 48 7.11 7.26 -11.69
CA THR A 48 7.46 5.96 -11.11
C THR A 48 7.33 5.91 -9.58
N ILE A 49 7.57 7.03 -8.88
CA ILE A 49 7.84 7.07 -7.44
C ILE A 49 6.53 7.09 -6.63
N GLY A 50 6.47 6.32 -5.54
CA GLY A 50 5.36 6.29 -4.59
C GLY A 50 5.41 7.42 -3.55
N MET A 51 5.72 8.63 -3.98
CA MET A 51 5.74 9.88 -3.19
C MET A 51 4.75 10.87 -3.79
N ALA A 52 4.64 12.05 -3.18
CA ALA A 52 3.92 13.19 -3.73
C ALA A 52 4.81 14.43 -3.72
N PHE A 53 4.70 15.24 -4.76
CA PHE A 53 5.48 16.46 -4.93
C PHE A 53 4.58 17.68 -5.13
N GLU A 54 5.09 18.86 -4.81
CA GLU A 54 4.48 20.16 -5.13
C GLU A 54 4.51 20.40 -6.64
N GLU A 55 3.93 21.52 -7.08
CA GLU A 55 3.94 21.88 -8.50
C GLU A 55 5.33 22.33 -8.99
N ASP A 56 6.23 22.75 -8.08
CA ASP A 56 7.62 23.09 -8.35
C ASP A 56 8.58 21.89 -8.34
N GLY A 57 8.06 20.68 -8.07
CA GLY A 57 8.85 19.45 -7.98
C GLY A 57 9.51 19.21 -6.62
N SER A 58 9.29 20.07 -5.62
CA SER A 58 9.73 19.80 -4.24
C SER A 58 8.82 18.76 -3.56
N PRO A 59 9.30 18.03 -2.53
CA PRO A 59 8.46 17.07 -1.80
C PRO A 59 7.25 17.76 -1.13
N LEU A 60 6.09 17.12 -1.23
CA LEU A 60 4.84 17.57 -0.61
C LEU A 60 4.91 17.35 0.93
N VAL A 61 5.46 18.30 1.67
CA VAL A 61 5.68 18.19 3.12
C VAL A 61 4.82 19.21 3.87
N MET A 62 4.29 18.81 5.03
CA MET A 62 3.58 19.71 5.93
C MET A 62 4.57 20.45 6.85
N ASP A 63 4.43 21.77 6.97
CA ASP A 63 5.34 22.60 7.78
C ASP A 63 5.29 22.27 9.27
N CYS A 64 4.18 21.74 9.78
CA CYS A 64 4.07 21.27 11.18
C CYS A 64 5.05 20.14 11.52
N PHE A 65 5.46 19.32 10.55
CA PHE A 65 6.58 18.38 10.76
C PHE A 65 7.93 19.07 10.65
N LYS A 66 8.11 19.95 9.66
CA LYS A 66 9.36 20.59 9.32
C LYS A 66 9.87 21.51 10.45
N ARG A 67 8.99 22.33 11.03
CA ARG A 67 9.36 23.28 12.09
C ARG A 67 9.72 22.61 13.43
N ASN A 68 9.37 21.35 13.62
CA ASN A 68 9.65 20.60 14.83
C ASN A 68 10.94 19.74 14.76
N ILE A 69 11.78 19.91 13.74
CA ILE A 69 13.03 19.13 13.58
C ILE A 69 14.02 19.39 14.73
N GLY A 70 13.99 20.57 15.38
CA GLY A 70 14.80 20.91 16.56
C GLY A 70 14.23 20.35 17.87
N LEU A 71 13.97 19.06 17.95
CA LEU A 71 13.32 18.40 19.09
C LEU A 71 14.12 18.42 20.40
N ASP A 72 13.38 18.31 21.52
CA ASP A 72 13.90 18.09 22.87
C ASP A 72 14.84 16.85 22.94
N LYS A 73 15.77 16.87 23.87
CA LYS A 73 16.70 15.76 24.18
C LYS A 73 16.00 14.40 24.37
N LYS A 74 14.73 14.38 24.79
CA LYS A 74 13.91 13.17 24.92
C LYS A 74 13.78 12.38 23.61
N ALA A 75 13.86 13.06 22.45
CA ALA A 75 13.80 12.40 21.15
C ALA A 75 15.00 11.46 20.87
N PHE A 76 16.08 11.58 21.63
CA PHE A 76 17.27 10.74 21.54
C PHE A 76 17.22 9.49 22.45
N LEU A 77 16.17 9.33 23.25
CA LEU A 77 15.97 8.15 24.09
C LEU A 77 15.29 7.04 23.29
N TYR A 78 15.44 5.81 23.76
CA TYR A 78 14.71 4.67 23.19
C TYR A 78 13.20 4.85 23.34
N ALA A 79 12.44 4.60 22.28
CA ALA A 79 10.98 4.69 22.29
C ALA A 79 10.27 3.46 22.90
N GLY A 80 11.03 2.40 23.21
CA GLY A 80 10.49 1.10 23.61
C GLY A 80 9.88 0.32 22.44
N SER A 81 9.70 -0.99 22.60
CA SER A 81 9.26 -1.88 21.53
C SER A 81 7.78 -1.73 21.16
N PHE A 82 6.97 -1.21 22.08
CA PHE A 82 5.56 -0.85 21.80
C PHE A 82 5.45 0.48 21.07
N GLY A 83 6.46 1.34 21.11
CA GLY A 83 6.42 2.73 20.70
C GLY A 83 6.11 3.68 21.84
N LEU A 84 6.26 5.00 21.59
CA LEU A 84 5.99 6.05 22.58
C LEU A 84 4.50 6.04 22.99
N PRO A 85 4.18 6.00 24.30
CA PRO A 85 2.78 6.00 24.76
C PRO A 85 1.97 7.18 24.23
N ALA A 86 2.57 8.38 24.20
CA ALA A 86 1.91 9.58 23.67
C ALA A 86 1.54 9.44 22.19
N LEU A 87 2.39 8.85 21.35
CA LEU A 87 2.12 8.62 19.95
C LEU A 87 1.00 7.58 19.74
N ARG A 88 1.10 6.47 20.46
CA ARG A 88 0.11 5.38 20.39
C ARG A 88 -1.28 5.87 20.76
N GLU A 89 -1.38 6.65 21.84
CA GLU A 89 -2.66 7.21 22.29
C GLU A 89 -3.19 8.28 21.33
N ALA A 90 -2.33 9.16 20.80
CA ALA A 90 -2.73 10.17 19.82
C ALA A 90 -3.28 9.49 18.55
N TRP A 91 -2.57 8.48 18.02
CA TRP A 91 -3.00 7.75 16.84
C TRP A 91 -4.32 7.01 17.08
N ARG A 92 -4.47 6.34 18.23
CA ARG A 92 -5.71 5.66 18.59
C ARG A 92 -6.92 6.61 18.65
N LYS A 93 -6.74 7.82 19.19
CA LYS A 93 -7.81 8.86 19.17
C LYS A 93 -8.14 9.29 17.76
N MET A 94 -7.12 9.50 16.93
CA MET A 94 -7.31 9.85 15.53
C MET A 94 -8.04 8.75 14.76
N GLU A 95 -7.82 7.47 15.08
CA GLU A 95 -8.54 6.36 14.45
C GLU A 95 -10.05 6.47 14.61
N TYR A 96 -10.56 6.82 15.78
CA TYR A 96 -12.00 7.04 15.99
C TYR A 96 -12.54 8.27 15.25
N VAL A 97 -11.70 9.29 15.03
CA VAL A 97 -12.08 10.48 14.25
C VAL A 97 -12.11 10.17 12.76
N LYS A 98 -11.10 9.47 12.27
CA LYS A 98 -10.95 9.11 10.87
C LYS A 98 -11.97 8.03 10.43
N ASN A 99 -12.38 7.18 11.36
CA ASN A 99 -13.26 6.04 11.11
C ASN A 99 -14.45 6.09 12.10
N PRO A 100 -15.46 6.95 11.87
CA PRO A 100 -16.64 7.07 12.74
C PRO A 100 -17.37 5.75 13.01
N SER A 101 -17.33 4.79 12.08
CA SER A 101 -17.90 3.45 12.23
C SER A 101 -17.20 2.58 13.29
N LEU A 102 -16.05 3.01 13.82
CA LEU A 102 -15.41 2.42 15.01
C LEU A 102 -16.08 2.81 16.33
N LYS A 103 -17.00 3.76 16.32
CA LYS A 103 -17.70 4.19 17.54
C LYS A 103 -18.40 3.00 18.20
N GLY A 104 -18.08 2.78 19.48
CA GLY A 104 -18.62 1.65 20.25
C GLY A 104 -17.91 0.31 20.03
N LYS A 105 -16.96 0.23 19.09
CA LYS A 105 -16.13 -0.96 18.85
C LYS A 105 -14.81 -0.87 19.61
N THR A 106 -14.26 -2.02 19.97
CA THR A 106 -13.01 -2.12 20.75
C THR A 106 -11.90 -2.69 19.88
N PHE A 107 -10.74 -2.04 19.90
CA PHE A 107 -9.51 -2.53 19.27
C PHE A 107 -8.29 -2.25 20.15
N SER A 108 -7.17 -2.90 19.86
CA SER A 108 -5.92 -2.78 20.60
C SER A 108 -5.35 -1.35 20.52
N CYS A 109 -4.52 -0.98 21.47
CA CYS A 109 -3.68 0.20 21.29
C CYS A 109 -2.65 -0.09 20.21
N PRO A 110 -2.41 0.83 19.23
CA PRO A 110 -1.47 0.60 18.14
C PRO A 110 -0.06 0.28 18.62
N VAL A 111 0.59 -0.72 18.05
CA VAL A 111 2.03 -0.97 18.23
C VAL A 111 2.79 -0.27 17.11
N VAL A 112 3.82 0.50 17.47
CA VAL A 112 4.59 1.29 16.50
C VAL A 112 5.60 0.41 15.78
N THR A 113 5.58 0.47 14.45
CA THR A 113 6.49 -0.26 13.56
C THR A 113 7.35 0.70 12.73
N ASN A 114 8.41 0.18 12.11
CA ASN A 114 9.22 0.97 11.17
C ASN A 114 8.52 1.07 9.81
N ALA A 115 7.44 1.84 9.77
CA ALA A 115 6.45 1.95 8.69
C ALA A 115 5.71 0.63 8.40
N LEU A 116 4.82 0.66 7.38
CA LEU A 116 3.92 -0.46 7.07
C LEU A 116 4.66 -1.72 6.61
N THR A 117 5.76 -1.58 5.88
CA THR A 117 6.56 -2.73 5.44
C THR A 117 7.03 -3.58 6.62
N HIS A 118 7.48 -2.95 7.70
CA HIS A 118 7.83 -3.66 8.93
C HIS A 118 6.58 -4.22 9.64
N GLY A 119 5.47 -3.48 9.66
CA GLY A 119 4.19 -3.97 10.19
C GLY A 119 3.69 -5.23 9.46
N LEU A 120 3.78 -5.24 8.13
CA LEU A 120 3.47 -6.42 7.31
C LEU A 120 4.41 -7.60 7.64
N ARG A 121 5.69 -7.32 7.87
CA ARG A 121 6.67 -8.35 8.27
C ARG A 121 6.33 -8.95 9.63
N VAL A 122 6.03 -8.11 10.64
CA VAL A 122 5.54 -8.54 11.96
C VAL A 122 4.30 -9.41 11.82
N CYS A 123 3.32 -9.00 10.99
CA CYS A 123 2.12 -9.80 10.76
C CYS A 123 2.42 -11.13 10.06
N ALA A 124 3.36 -11.16 9.13
CA ALA A 124 3.76 -12.40 8.46
C ALA A 124 4.38 -13.39 9.46
N GLU A 125 5.25 -12.93 10.34
CA GLU A 125 5.90 -13.77 11.36
C GLU A 125 4.92 -14.24 12.44
N LEU A 126 3.95 -13.38 12.83
CA LEU A 126 2.94 -13.74 13.82
C LEU A 126 1.85 -14.69 13.28
N PHE A 127 1.44 -14.51 12.05
CA PHE A 127 0.21 -15.13 11.54
C PHE A 127 0.40 -16.07 10.36
N ALA A 128 1.55 -16.10 9.70
CA ALA A 128 1.77 -16.93 8.52
C ALA A 128 2.85 -18.00 8.73
N GLY A 129 2.72 -19.09 8.01
CA GLY A 129 3.70 -20.18 7.97
C GLY A 129 3.62 -20.96 6.67
N PRO A 130 4.50 -21.96 6.46
CA PRO A 130 4.60 -22.69 5.19
C PRO A 130 3.32 -23.46 4.78
N ARG A 131 2.42 -23.73 5.72
CA ARG A 131 1.14 -24.41 5.47
C ARG A 131 -0.01 -23.45 5.22
N ASP A 132 0.16 -22.17 5.52
CA ASP A 132 -0.86 -21.13 5.37
C ASP A 132 -0.90 -20.57 3.94
N GLU A 133 -1.99 -19.92 3.60
CA GLU A 133 -2.21 -19.33 2.30
C GLU A 133 -2.54 -17.85 2.44
N LEU A 134 -1.75 -17.02 1.73
CA LEU A 134 -2.01 -15.60 1.55
C LEU A 134 -2.92 -15.41 0.34
N VAL A 135 -4.10 -14.87 0.54
CA VAL A 135 -5.06 -14.47 -0.50
C VAL A 135 -4.89 -13.00 -0.80
N ILE A 136 -4.58 -12.66 -2.05
CA ILE A 136 -4.37 -11.29 -2.52
C ILE A 136 -5.04 -11.08 -3.90
N PRO A 137 -5.42 -9.84 -4.26
CA PRO A 137 -5.82 -9.55 -5.64
C PRO A 137 -4.64 -9.79 -6.59
N ASP A 138 -4.89 -9.93 -7.88
CA ASP A 138 -3.84 -10.08 -8.92
C ASP A 138 -3.11 -8.76 -9.19
N LEU A 139 -3.73 -7.61 -8.85
CA LEU A 139 -3.13 -6.28 -8.89
C LEU A 139 -2.76 -5.83 -7.46
N TYR A 140 -1.53 -6.05 -7.10
CA TYR A 140 -1.01 -5.90 -5.74
C TYR A 140 0.41 -5.31 -5.72
N TRP A 141 0.87 -4.88 -4.57
CA TRP A 141 2.25 -4.47 -4.35
C TRP A 141 3.16 -5.70 -4.25
N ASP A 142 4.12 -5.81 -5.17
CA ASP A 142 5.00 -6.96 -5.37
C ASP A 142 5.78 -7.39 -4.11
N ASN A 143 6.04 -6.46 -3.19
CA ASN A 143 6.75 -6.74 -1.95
C ASN A 143 5.99 -7.68 -1.00
N TYR A 144 4.67 -7.89 -1.19
CA TYR A 144 3.95 -8.88 -0.39
C TYR A 144 4.50 -10.30 -0.62
N GLU A 145 4.90 -10.64 -1.84
CA GLU A 145 5.51 -11.95 -2.10
C GLU A 145 6.87 -12.08 -1.41
N LEU A 146 7.71 -11.04 -1.40
CA LEU A 146 8.96 -11.08 -0.65
C LEU A 146 8.73 -11.36 0.84
N ILE A 147 7.75 -10.68 1.45
CA ILE A 147 7.47 -10.78 2.88
C ILE A 147 6.86 -12.14 3.22
N PHE A 148 5.78 -12.53 2.56
CA PHE A 148 4.99 -13.69 2.96
C PHE A 148 5.48 -14.99 2.34
N LYS A 149 5.89 -14.97 1.06
CA LYS A 149 6.32 -16.15 0.34
C LYS A 149 7.80 -16.47 0.58
N GLU A 150 8.68 -15.50 0.27
CA GLU A 150 10.12 -15.80 0.30
C GLU A 150 10.67 -15.87 1.73
N VAL A 151 10.20 -15.03 2.64
CA VAL A 151 10.65 -15.05 4.03
C VAL A 151 9.97 -16.17 4.83
N VAL A 152 8.64 -16.14 4.91
CA VAL A 152 7.88 -17.04 5.79
C VAL A 152 7.57 -18.38 5.12
N GLY A 153 7.58 -18.43 3.79
CA GLY A 153 7.28 -19.63 3.01
C GLY A 153 5.78 -19.88 2.81
N CYS A 154 4.95 -18.87 3.05
CA CYS A 154 3.51 -18.94 2.85
C CYS A 154 3.16 -19.13 1.36
N LYS A 155 2.10 -19.90 1.07
CA LYS A 155 1.58 -20.01 -0.29
C LYS A 155 0.84 -18.73 -0.66
N VAL A 156 0.89 -18.32 -1.94
CA VAL A 156 0.17 -17.15 -2.44
C VAL A 156 -0.93 -17.60 -3.40
N ARG A 157 -2.16 -17.19 -3.12
CA ARG A 157 -3.32 -17.36 -3.98
C ARG A 157 -3.80 -16.00 -4.45
N LYS A 158 -3.81 -15.82 -5.76
CA LYS A 158 -4.31 -14.59 -6.40
C LYS A 158 -5.76 -14.78 -6.85
N PHE A 159 -6.53 -13.70 -6.77
CA PHE A 159 -7.87 -13.61 -7.34
C PHE A 159 -7.97 -12.37 -8.24
N ASN A 160 -8.85 -12.38 -9.22
CA ASN A 160 -9.04 -11.24 -10.11
C ASN A 160 -9.51 -10.03 -9.30
N THR A 161 -8.83 -8.90 -9.45
CA THR A 161 -9.19 -7.66 -8.74
C THR A 161 -10.51 -7.09 -9.24
N PHE A 162 -10.74 -7.13 -10.55
CA PHE A 162 -11.90 -6.52 -11.18
C PHE A 162 -12.68 -7.49 -12.06
N SER A 163 -14.01 -7.34 -12.05
CA SER A 163 -14.94 -7.91 -13.00
C SER A 163 -15.92 -6.82 -13.44
N ASN A 164 -16.07 -6.61 -14.76
CA ASN A 164 -16.95 -5.58 -15.33
C ASN A 164 -16.74 -4.17 -14.74
N GLY A 165 -15.49 -3.80 -14.46
CA GLY A 165 -15.12 -2.47 -13.93
C GLY A 165 -15.34 -2.26 -12.44
N ALA A 166 -15.85 -3.25 -11.70
CA ALA A 166 -16.03 -3.24 -10.24
C ALA A 166 -15.11 -4.26 -9.56
N PHE A 167 -14.93 -4.15 -8.24
CA PHE A 167 -14.19 -5.13 -7.46
C PHE A 167 -14.85 -6.51 -7.52
N ASP A 168 -14.05 -7.56 -7.79
CA ASP A 168 -14.56 -8.92 -7.92
C ASP A 168 -14.66 -9.64 -6.56
N ALA A 169 -15.72 -9.32 -5.82
CA ALA A 169 -16.02 -10.00 -4.55
C ALA A 169 -16.36 -11.50 -4.72
N GLY A 170 -16.79 -11.91 -5.92
CA GLY A 170 -17.03 -13.32 -6.25
C GLY A 170 -15.73 -14.10 -6.33
N ALA A 171 -14.72 -13.57 -7.02
CA ALA A 171 -13.39 -14.16 -7.08
C ALA A 171 -12.71 -14.18 -5.70
N LEU A 172 -12.85 -13.11 -4.90
CA LEU A 172 -12.41 -13.09 -3.51
C LEU A 172 -13.06 -14.24 -2.71
N LYS A 173 -14.38 -14.39 -2.77
CA LYS A 173 -15.11 -15.47 -2.09
C LYS A 173 -14.57 -16.84 -2.51
N ALA A 174 -14.44 -17.10 -3.79
CA ALA A 174 -13.91 -18.35 -4.33
C ALA A 174 -12.48 -18.65 -3.79
N ALA A 175 -11.61 -17.63 -3.74
CA ALA A 175 -10.26 -17.77 -3.21
C ALA A 175 -10.25 -18.11 -1.71
N LEU A 176 -11.14 -17.51 -0.91
CA LEU A 176 -11.27 -17.80 0.52
C LEU A 176 -11.80 -19.22 0.77
N PHE A 177 -12.67 -19.74 -0.09
CA PHE A 177 -13.22 -21.10 0.01
C PHE A 177 -12.28 -22.21 -0.50
N ALA A 178 -11.18 -21.87 -1.14
CA ALA A 178 -10.18 -22.86 -1.54
C ALA A 178 -9.64 -23.66 -0.32
N SER A 179 -8.90 -24.74 -0.57
CA SER A 179 -8.37 -25.64 0.46
C SER A 179 -7.59 -24.93 1.58
N GLY A 180 -7.60 -25.47 2.78
CA GLY A 180 -6.96 -24.91 3.97
C GLY A 180 -7.96 -24.25 4.93
N GLU A 181 -7.76 -24.44 6.23
CA GLU A 181 -8.65 -23.93 7.27
C GLU A 181 -8.36 -22.47 7.64
N LYS A 182 -7.09 -22.05 7.53
CA LYS A 182 -6.66 -20.69 7.83
C LYS A 182 -6.28 -19.95 6.56
N LYS A 183 -6.75 -18.71 6.44
CA LYS A 183 -6.47 -17.78 5.34
C LYS A 183 -5.92 -16.47 5.89
N LEU A 184 -4.92 -15.94 5.23
CA LEU A 184 -4.51 -14.55 5.39
C LEU A 184 -5.04 -13.81 4.15
N LEU A 185 -5.76 -12.72 4.34
CA LEU A 185 -6.28 -11.88 3.27
C LEU A 185 -5.63 -10.50 3.38
N ILE A 186 -4.99 -10.00 2.32
CA ILE A 186 -4.58 -8.60 2.26
C ILE A 186 -5.58 -7.83 1.39
N LEU A 187 -6.11 -6.75 1.96
CA LEU A 187 -6.86 -5.72 1.26
C LEU A 187 -6.11 -4.40 1.38
N ASN A 188 -5.74 -3.82 0.25
CA ASN A 188 -5.02 -2.55 0.20
C ASN A 188 -5.90 -1.52 -0.50
N PHE A 189 -6.43 -0.56 0.28
CA PHE A 189 -7.29 0.52 -0.21
C PHE A 189 -6.89 1.86 0.43
N PRO A 190 -6.62 2.89 -0.38
CA PRO A 190 -6.41 2.90 -1.83
C PRO A 190 -5.33 1.93 -2.30
N ASN A 191 -5.59 1.26 -3.41
CA ASN A 191 -4.74 0.18 -3.90
C ASN A 191 -3.47 0.70 -4.61
N ASN A 192 -2.35 0.09 -4.34
CA ASN A 192 -1.17 0.13 -5.18
C ASN A 192 -1.11 -1.21 -5.95
N PRO A 193 -1.28 -1.22 -7.28
CA PRO A 193 -0.94 -0.14 -8.23
C PRO A 193 -2.10 0.67 -8.81
N THR A 194 -3.34 0.26 -8.63
CA THR A 194 -4.46 0.76 -9.45
C THR A 194 -5.01 2.12 -9.05
N GLY A 195 -4.82 2.55 -7.79
CA GLY A 195 -5.48 3.74 -7.26
C GLY A 195 -6.99 3.54 -7.04
N TYR A 196 -7.42 2.30 -6.84
CA TYR A 196 -8.80 1.96 -6.55
C TYR A 196 -9.04 1.78 -5.06
N THR A 197 -10.15 2.31 -4.58
CA THR A 197 -10.72 2.02 -3.27
C THR A 197 -12.11 1.45 -3.47
N ALA A 198 -12.48 0.44 -2.68
CA ALA A 198 -13.80 -0.17 -2.69
C ALA A 198 -14.90 0.91 -2.55
N THR A 199 -15.94 0.80 -3.36
CA THR A 199 -17.11 1.67 -3.27
C THR A 199 -18.01 1.27 -2.11
N ASN A 200 -18.95 2.14 -1.74
CA ASN A 200 -19.98 1.79 -0.75
C ASN A 200 -20.84 0.59 -1.17
N GLU A 201 -20.87 0.26 -2.48
CA GLU A 201 -21.56 -0.91 -3.02
C GLU A 201 -20.68 -2.18 -2.95
N ASP A 202 -19.35 -2.04 -3.01
CA ASP A 202 -18.41 -3.17 -2.94
C ASP A 202 -18.23 -3.66 -1.50
N VAL A 203 -18.19 -2.74 -0.54
CA VAL A 203 -17.92 -3.05 0.88
C VAL A 203 -18.83 -4.15 1.43
N PRO A 204 -20.15 -4.09 1.29
CA PRO A 204 -21.03 -5.16 1.78
C PRO A 204 -20.73 -6.53 1.15
N LYS A 205 -20.33 -6.56 -0.14
CA LYS A 205 -20.00 -7.78 -0.86
C LYS A 205 -18.67 -8.39 -0.38
N ILE A 206 -17.67 -7.53 -0.12
CA ILE A 206 -16.37 -7.93 0.45
C ILE A 206 -16.58 -8.51 1.86
N VAL A 207 -17.34 -7.80 2.70
CA VAL A 207 -17.66 -8.23 4.07
C VAL A 207 -18.41 -9.55 4.06
N ALA A 208 -19.41 -9.70 3.20
CA ALA A 208 -20.18 -10.93 3.06
C ALA A 208 -19.31 -12.13 2.62
N ALA A 209 -18.30 -11.91 1.74
CA ALA A 209 -17.39 -12.96 1.31
C ALA A 209 -16.52 -13.48 2.48
N VAL A 210 -16.01 -12.59 3.33
CA VAL A 210 -15.21 -12.93 4.51
C VAL A 210 -16.09 -13.60 5.58
N LYS A 211 -17.28 -13.05 5.84
CA LYS A 211 -18.25 -13.62 6.78
C LYS A 211 -18.63 -15.04 6.40
N ALA A 212 -18.98 -15.28 5.14
CA ALA A 212 -19.33 -16.61 4.64
C ALA A 212 -18.17 -17.61 4.82
N ALA A 213 -16.92 -17.21 4.64
CA ALA A 213 -15.77 -18.06 4.89
C ALA A 213 -15.63 -18.41 6.39
N ALA A 214 -15.85 -17.45 7.29
CA ALA A 214 -15.83 -17.68 8.74
C ALA A 214 -16.97 -18.61 9.16
N GLU A 215 -18.20 -18.40 8.68
CA GLU A 215 -19.37 -19.26 8.93
C GLU A 215 -19.14 -20.69 8.42
N ALA A 216 -18.37 -20.86 7.34
CA ALA A 216 -17.93 -22.18 6.84
C ALA A 216 -16.77 -22.79 7.66
N GLY A 217 -16.43 -22.22 8.82
CA GLY A 217 -15.43 -22.74 9.76
C GLY A 217 -13.98 -22.28 9.50
N LYS A 218 -13.72 -21.42 8.51
CA LYS A 218 -12.36 -20.92 8.25
C LYS A 218 -11.97 -19.84 9.24
N ARG A 219 -10.70 -19.82 9.63
CA ARG A 219 -10.09 -18.71 10.36
C ARG A 219 -9.50 -17.73 9.36
N VAL A 220 -9.93 -16.47 9.37
CA VAL A 220 -9.49 -15.46 8.41
C VAL A 220 -8.78 -14.34 9.16
N VAL A 221 -7.49 -14.13 8.83
CA VAL A 221 -6.74 -12.94 9.25
C VAL A 221 -6.83 -11.93 8.13
N VAL A 222 -7.55 -10.84 8.33
CA VAL A 222 -7.70 -9.76 7.35
C VAL A 222 -6.68 -8.67 7.65
N LEU A 223 -5.67 -8.56 6.81
CA LEU A 223 -4.63 -7.53 6.86
C LEU A 223 -5.07 -6.35 5.99
N LEU A 224 -5.38 -5.24 6.63
CA LEU A 224 -5.83 -4.02 5.97
C LEU A 224 -4.62 -3.10 5.80
N ASP A 225 -4.06 -3.11 4.61
CA ASP A 225 -2.95 -2.22 4.24
C ASP A 225 -3.49 -0.86 3.83
N ASP A 226 -3.63 0.02 4.81
CA ASP A 226 -4.16 1.36 4.69
C ASP A 226 -3.05 2.39 4.37
N ALA A 227 -2.03 2.00 3.61
CA ALA A 227 -0.89 2.85 3.30
C ALA A 227 -1.25 4.23 2.71
N TYR A 228 -2.34 4.31 1.99
CA TYR A 228 -2.83 5.52 1.31
C TYR A 228 -4.16 6.03 1.90
N PHE A 229 -4.45 5.69 3.16
CA PHE A 229 -5.68 6.08 3.85
C PHE A 229 -5.98 7.57 3.71
N GLY A 230 -7.27 7.91 3.56
CA GLY A 230 -7.75 9.29 3.43
C GLY A 230 -7.61 9.93 2.04
N LEU A 231 -6.94 9.26 1.08
CA LEU A 231 -6.74 9.78 -0.28
C LEU A 231 -7.85 9.33 -1.23
N VAL A 232 -9.09 9.58 -0.87
CA VAL A 232 -10.30 9.27 -1.65
C VAL A 232 -10.82 10.54 -2.32
N TYR A 233 -11.11 10.51 -3.62
CA TYR A 233 -11.40 11.71 -4.41
C TYR A 233 -12.81 11.78 -4.96
N GLU A 234 -13.56 10.67 -5.01
CA GLU A 234 -14.91 10.58 -5.57
C GLU A 234 -15.98 10.34 -4.52
N LYS A 235 -17.20 10.78 -4.80
CA LYS A 235 -18.37 10.42 -4.01
C LYS A 235 -18.74 8.95 -4.25
N GLY A 236 -19.31 8.30 -3.23
CA GLY A 236 -19.70 6.88 -3.32
C GLY A 236 -18.55 5.89 -3.10
N VAL A 237 -17.31 6.38 -3.00
CA VAL A 237 -16.16 5.57 -2.57
C VAL A 237 -16.15 5.51 -1.05
N HIS A 238 -15.81 4.35 -0.49
CA HIS A 238 -15.73 4.15 0.95
C HIS A 238 -14.56 4.96 1.53
N ALA A 239 -14.87 5.88 2.44
CA ALA A 239 -13.88 6.84 2.96
C ALA A 239 -13.15 6.35 4.21
N GLU A 240 -13.73 5.36 4.91
CA GLU A 240 -13.17 4.78 6.13
C GLU A 240 -12.31 3.55 5.82
N SER A 241 -11.54 3.11 6.80
CA SER A 241 -10.88 1.80 6.74
C SER A 241 -11.90 0.68 6.89
N LEU A 242 -11.76 -0.38 6.09
CA LEU A 242 -12.53 -1.61 6.27
C LEU A 242 -12.26 -2.28 7.63
N PHE A 243 -11.31 -1.79 8.42
CA PHE A 243 -11.05 -2.26 9.77
C PHE A 243 -12.30 -2.16 10.65
N ALA A 244 -13.08 -1.10 10.48
CA ALA A 244 -14.34 -0.94 11.20
C ALA A 244 -15.33 -2.07 10.88
N GLU A 245 -15.41 -2.48 9.61
CA GLU A 245 -16.31 -3.54 9.14
C GLU A 245 -15.94 -4.92 9.67
N PHE A 246 -14.64 -5.20 9.80
CA PHE A 246 -14.14 -6.50 10.23
C PHE A 246 -13.91 -6.60 11.74
N SER A 247 -13.83 -5.49 12.46
CA SER A 247 -13.46 -5.46 13.90
C SER A 247 -14.41 -6.23 14.81
N ASP A 248 -15.66 -6.44 14.39
CA ASP A 248 -16.71 -7.12 15.15
C ASP A 248 -17.54 -8.09 14.27
N LEU A 249 -16.95 -8.59 13.18
CA LEU A 249 -17.66 -9.37 12.18
C LEU A 249 -17.99 -10.80 12.67
N ASP A 250 -16.98 -11.55 13.08
CA ASP A 250 -17.07 -12.94 13.54
C ASP A 250 -15.89 -13.28 14.46
N GLU A 251 -16.05 -14.23 15.38
CA GLU A 251 -14.99 -14.69 16.28
C GLU A 251 -13.82 -15.39 15.57
N ARG A 252 -14.03 -15.87 14.33
CA ARG A 252 -13.02 -16.50 13.47
C ARG A 252 -12.34 -15.50 12.54
N VAL A 253 -12.70 -14.21 12.61
CA VAL A 253 -12.10 -13.13 11.81
C VAL A 253 -11.25 -12.25 12.70
N LEU A 254 -9.94 -12.26 12.48
CA LEU A 254 -9.02 -11.29 13.08
C LEU A 254 -8.77 -10.16 12.11
N ALA A 255 -9.25 -8.97 12.41
CA ALA A 255 -8.92 -7.76 11.68
C ALA A 255 -7.59 -7.18 12.19
N VAL A 256 -6.69 -6.88 11.26
CA VAL A 256 -5.39 -6.26 11.53
C VAL A 256 -5.26 -5.01 10.68
N LYS A 257 -5.24 -3.84 11.30
CA LYS A 257 -5.03 -2.57 10.62
C LYS A 257 -3.54 -2.26 10.56
N LEU A 258 -3.06 -1.99 9.37
CA LEU A 258 -1.70 -1.56 9.07
C LEU A 258 -1.77 -0.18 8.44
N ASP A 259 -1.36 0.84 9.15
CA ASP A 259 -1.37 2.22 8.68
C ASP A 259 -0.15 3.01 9.15
N GLY A 260 -0.09 4.31 8.87
CA GLY A 260 1.03 5.12 9.32
C GLY A 260 1.17 6.45 8.63
N THR A 261 2.09 7.22 9.14
CA THR A 261 2.35 8.61 8.73
C THR A 261 2.91 8.74 7.31
N THR A 262 3.48 7.67 6.78
CA THR A 262 4.32 7.66 5.57
C THR A 262 3.69 8.40 4.37
N LYS A 263 2.47 8.04 3.99
CA LYS A 263 1.74 8.65 2.87
C LYS A 263 0.59 9.51 3.37
N GLU A 264 -0.06 9.10 4.45
CA GLU A 264 -1.15 9.84 5.07
C GLU A 264 -0.75 11.24 5.52
N ASP A 265 0.50 11.38 6.04
CA ASP A 265 1.06 12.64 6.53
C ASP A 265 2.22 13.17 5.67
N TYR A 266 2.46 12.56 4.51
CA TYR A 266 3.51 12.99 3.56
C TYR A 266 4.92 13.02 4.12
N VAL A 267 5.28 12.07 4.99
CA VAL A 267 6.58 12.00 5.67
C VAL A 267 7.29 10.66 5.45
N TRP A 268 7.50 10.32 4.19
CA TRP A 268 8.00 9.01 3.73
C TRP A 268 9.28 8.55 4.43
N GLY A 269 10.15 9.50 4.77
CA GLY A 269 11.45 9.23 5.41
C GLY A 269 11.38 8.99 6.92
N LEU A 270 10.32 9.38 7.62
CA LEU A 270 10.22 9.22 9.09
C LEU A 270 10.04 7.76 9.51
N ARG A 271 9.52 6.91 8.65
CA ARG A 271 9.34 5.48 8.88
C ARG A 271 8.55 5.17 10.15
N VAL A 272 7.38 5.81 10.33
CA VAL A 272 6.45 5.55 11.42
C VAL A 272 5.21 4.87 10.88
N GLY A 273 4.89 3.70 11.41
CA GLY A 273 3.70 2.91 11.08
C GLY A 273 3.11 2.29 12.34
N PHE A 274 1.93 1.71 12.21
CA PHE A 274 1.16 1.17 13.31
C PHE A 274 0.53 -0.17 12.92
N VAL A 275 0.39 -1.05 13.92
CA VAL A 275 -0.36 -2.30 13.81
C VAL A 275 -1.39 -2.32 14.93
N SER A 276 -2.67 -2.48 14.58
CA SER A 276 -3.78 -2.58 15.51
C SER A 276 -4.60 -3.84 15.23
N PHE A 277 -5.21 -4.41 16.28
CA PHE A 277 -5.92 -5.68 16.23
C PHE A 277 -7.35 -5.55 16.73
N ALA A 278 -8.28 -6.24 16.11
CA ALA A 278 -9.65 -6.38 16.59
C ALA A 278 -10.25 -7.72 16.15
N PHE A 279 -11.11 -8.30 16.96
CA PHE A 279 -11.97 -9.41 16.59
C PHE A 279 -13.23 -9.41 17.50
N LYS A 280 -14.29 -10.04 17.03
CA LYS A 280 -15.56 -10.07 17.75
C LYS A 280 -15.42 -10.72 19.12
N GLY A 281 -15.92 -10.05 20.15
CA GLY A 281 -15.86 -10.53 21.53
C GLY A 281 -14.49 -10.45 22.17
N ALA A 282 -13.51 -9.77 21.58
CA ALA A 282 -12.18 -9.61 22.14
C ALA A 282 -12.20 -8.94 23.52
N THR A 283 -11.58 -9.57 24.51
CA THR A 283 -11.37 -8.98 25.83
C THR A 283 -10.17 -8.04 25.82
N PRO A 284 -10.10 -7.04 26.72
CA PRO A 284 -8.94 -6.17 26.85
C PRO A 284 -7.63 -6.94 27.09
N ALA A 285 -7.69 -8.06 27.81
CA ALA A 285 -6.53 -8.92 28.08
C ALA A 285 -6.01 -9.58 26.79
N GLN A 286 -6.92 -10.07 25.92
CA GLN A 286 -6.56 -10.67 24.64
C GLN A 286 -5.93 -9.63 23.68
N LEU A 287 -6.50 -8.43 23.61
CA LEU A 287 -5.93 -7.34 22.80
C LEU A 287 -4.53 -6.93 23.28
N LYS A 288 -4.32 -6.79 24.59
CA LYS A 288 -2.99 -6.56 25.18
C LYS A 288 -2.01 -7.71 24.90
N ALA A 289 -2.48 -8.95 24.85
CA ALA A 289 -1.64 -10.09 24.49
C ALA A 289 -1.19 -10.01 23.01
N LEU A 290 -2.06 -9.60 22.08
CA LEU A 290 -1.69 -9.35 20.68
C LEU A 290 -0.70 -8.20 20.55
N GLU A 291 -0.92 -7.09 21.28
CA GLU A 291 0.06 -5.99 21.36
C GLU A 291 1.43 -6.48 21.85
N ALA A 292 1.46 -7.30 22.90
CA ALA A 292 2.70 -7.84 23.44
C ALA A 292 3.41 -8.80 22.45
N LYS A 293 2.65 -9.60 21.68
CA LYS A 293 3.21 -10.44 20.61
C LYS A 293 3.85 -9.58 19.52
N ALA A 294 3.14 -8.55 19.04
CA ALA A 294 3.68 -7.65 18.03
C ALA A 294 4.91 -6.87 18.57
N ALA A 295 4.86 -6.35 19.79
CA ALA A 295 5.99 -5.67 20.41
C ALA A 295 7.18 -6.61 20.64
N GLY A 296 6.93 -7.90 20.92
CA GLY A 296 7.97 -8.94 21.01
C GLY A 296 8.68 -9.15 19.68
N ASP A 297 7.93 -9.16 18.59
CA ASP A 297 8.48 -9.27 17.24
C ASP A 297 9.28 -8.01 16.85
N VAL A 298 8.76 -6.81 17.12
CA VAL A 298 9.50 -5.55 17.00
C VAL A 298 10.80 -5.61 17.81
N ARG A 299 10.76 -6.13 19.05
CA ARG A 299 11.95 -6.26 19.91
C ARG A 299 13.01 -7.17 19.31
N SER A 300 12.58 -8.26 18.68
CA SER A 300 13.50 -9.26 18.11
C SER A 300 14.11 -8.82 16.78
N SER A 301 13.40 -7.98 16.00
CA SER A 301 13.81 -7.57 14.65
C SER A 301 14.61 -6.26 14.64
N ILE A 302 14.10 -5.21 15.27
CA ILE A 302 14.70 -3.85 15.24
C ILE A 302 14.86 -3.21 16.62
N SER A 303 14.56 -3.92 17.69
CA SER A 303 14.52 -3.42 19.07
C SER A 303 13.38 -2.43 19.34
N ASN A 304 13.29 -1.34 18.61
CA ASN A 304 12.22 -0.33 18.59
C ASN A 304 12.33 0.54 17.34
N SER A 305 11.22 1.15 16.92
CA SER A 305 11.20 2.11 15.82
C SER A 305 11.84 3.44 16.22
N SER A 306 12.27 4.25 15.25
CA SER A 306 12.94 5.53 15.44
C SER A 306 12.19 6.45 16.42
N SER A 307 12.82 6.81 17.52
CA SER A 307 12.30 7.75 18.51
C SER A 307 12.13 9.15 17.92
N LEU A 308 13.05 9.58 17.04
CA LEU A 308 12.98 10.88 16.37
C LEU A 308 11.69 11.01 15.53
N GLY A 309 11.41 10.03 14.66
CA GLY A 309 10.20 10.02 13.84
C GLY A 309 8.92 10.02 14.68
N GLN A 310 8.91 9.28 15.79
CA GLN A 310 7.77 9.22 16.71
C GLN A 310 7.53 10.56 17.41
N ASN A 311 8.58 11.21 17.93
CA ASN A 311 8.47 12.51 18.59
C ASN A 311 8.06 13.62 17.63
N LEU A 312 8.57 13.62 16.38
CA LEU A 312 8.13 14.54 15.32
C LEU A 312 6.62 14.38 15.03
N SER A 313 6.13 13.14 14.98
CA SER A 313 4.71 12.87 14.76
C SER A 313 3.86 13.38 15.94
N VAL A 314 4.28 13.13 17.19
CA VAL A 314 3.57 13.66 18.38
C VAL A 314 3.49 15.19 18.35
N ALA A 315 4.60 15.85 18.04
CA ALA A 315 4.65 17.31 17.95
C ALA A 315 3.74 17.85 16.83
N ALA A 316 3.73 17.19 15.66
CA ALA A 316 2.89 17.58 14.55
C ALA A 316 1.39 17.41 14.86
N TYR A 317 1.00 16.33 15.55
CA TYR A 317 -0.42 16.09 15.92
C TYR A 317 -0.94 17.06 16.99
N ALA A 318 -0.05 17.66 17.77
CA ALA A 318 -0.38 18.73 18.72
C ALA A 318 -0.41 20.12 18.06
N ASP A 319 0.02 20.26 16.81
CA ASP A 319 0.09 21.52 16.09
C ASP A 319 -1.31 21.93 15.59
N PRO A 320 -1.79 23.16 15.91
CA PRO A 320 -3.12 23.63 15.50
C PRO A 320 -3.30 23.75 13.98
N GLU A 321 -2.22 23.82 13.20
CA GLU A 321 -2.25 23.91 11.75
C GLU A 321 -2.26 22.52 11.05
N TYR A 322 -2.14 21.42 11.79
CA TYR A 322 -2.03 20.07 11.23
C TYR A 322 -3.17 19.72 10.26
N ASP A 323 -4.41 19.84 10.71
CA ASP A 323 -5.59 19.48 9.89
C ASP A 323 -5.72 20.36 8.65
N LYS A 324 -5.43 21.66 8.79
CA LYS A 324 -5.44 22.61 7.66
C LYS A 324 -4.39 22.24 6.63
N GLN A 325 -3.15 22.04 7.05
CA GLN A 325 -2.04 21.66 6.15
C GLN A 325 -2.28 20.32 5.48
N LYS A 326 -2.77 19.33 6.21
CA LYS A 326 -3.14 18.02 5.65
C LYS A 326 -4.20 18.16 4.55
N ARG A 327 -5.21 19.00 4.77
CA ARG A 327 -6.25 19.29 3.77
C ARG A 327 -5.71 20.02 2.55
N GLU A 328 -4.77 20.94 2.71
CA GLU A 328 -4.11 21.63 1.60
C GLU A 328 -3.37 20.63 0.71
N LYS A 329 -2.58 19.72 1.30
CA LYS A 329 -1.85 18.68 0.56
C LYS A 329 -2.79 17.67 -0.12
N TYR A 330 -3.86 17.25 0.55
CA TYR A 330 -4.92 16.46 -0.07
C TYR A 330 -5.52 17.17 -1.29
N ASN A 331 -5.77 18.48 -1.22
CA ASN A 331 -6.34 19.24 -2.32
C ASN A 331 -5.40 19.34 -3.53
N VAL A 332 -4.07 19.33 -3.35
CA VAL A 332 -3.11 19.25 -4.46
C VAL A 332 -3.35 17.95 -5.25
N LEU A 333 -3.38 16.83 -4.56
CA LEU A 333 -3.57 15.51 -5.19
C LEU A 333 -4.96 15.37 -5.82
N LYS A 334 -6.01 15.86 -5.16
CA LYS A 334 -7.37 15.85 -5.71
C LYS A 334 -7.47 16.65 -7.00
N ARG A 335 -6.82 17.82 -7.09
CA ARG A 335 -6.80 18.61 -8.34
C ARG A 335 -6.11 17.86 -9.48
N ARG A 336 -5.04 17.10 -9.21
CA ARG A 336 -4.38 16.25 -10.22
C ARG A 336 -5.29 15.10 -10.66
N TYR A 337 -5.92 14.43 -9.72
CA TYR A 337 -6.90 13.40 -10.02
C TYR A 337 -8.02 13.93 -10.93
N MET A 338 -8.63 15.05 -10.57
CA MET A 338 -9.69 15.69 -11.39
C MET A 338 -9.21 16.10 -12.77
N GLU A 339 -7.96 16.53 -12.89
CA GLU A 339 -7.35 16.87 -14.18
C GLU A 339 -7.21 15.61 -15.06
N ILE A 340 -6.77 14.50 -14.50
CA ILE A 340 -6.69 13.21 -15.24
C ILE A 340 -8.08 12.80 -15.75
N ARG A 341 -9.10 12.86 -14.90
CA ARG A 341 -10.49 12.56 -15.32
C ARG A 341 -10.92 13.45 -16.49
N ARG A 342 -10.53 14.75 -16.45
CA ARG A 342 -10.82 15.73 -17.50
C ARG A 342 -10.06 15.40 -18.81
N ILE A 343 -8.78 15.04 -18.70
CA ILE A 343 -7.97 14.64 -19.87
C ILE A 343 -8.58 13.43 -20.54
N LEU A 344 -8.85 12.37 -19.80
CA LEU A 344 -9.43 11.13 -20.35
C LEU A 344 -10.82 11.36 -20.99
N ALA A 345 -11.63 12.26 -20.43
CA ALA A 345 -12.94 12.60 -21.00
C ALA A 345 -12.84 13.45 -22.29
N ARG A 346 -11.79 14.28 -22.43
CA ARG A 346 -11.56 15.12 -23.62
C ARG A 346 -10.92 14.37 -24.78
N HIS A 347 -10.14 13.38 -24.49
CA HIS A 347 -9.34 12.62 -25.46
C HIS A 347 -9.89 11.20 -25.60
N ALA A 348 -11.10 11.10 -26.14
CA ALA A 348 -11.76 9.81 -26.37
C ALA A 348 -10.93 8.90 -27.30
N GLU A 349 -10.12 9.48 -28.18
CA GLU A 349 -9.19 8.79 -29.08
C GLU A 349 -8.15 7.95 -28.35
N TYR A 350 -7.82 8.24 -27.11
CA TYR A 350 -6.89 7.43 -26.30
C TYR A 350 -7.40 6.01 -26.06
N ALA A 351 -8.72 5.79 -26.18
CA ALA A 351 -9.31 4.46 -26.06
C ALA A 351 -8.87 3.49 -27.19
N GLU A 352 -8.31 4.00 -28.30
CA GLU A 352 -7.70 3.19 -29.37
C GLU A 352 -6.31 2.69 -28.97
N SER A 353 -5.63 3.40 -28.07
CA SER A 353 -4.26 3.11 -27.62
C SER A 353 -4.24 2.35 -26.30
N PHE A 354 -5.04 2.74 -25.32
CA PHE A 354 -5.05 2.11 -24.01
C PHE A 354 -6.43 2.16 -23.32
N ALA A 355 -6.66 1.21 -22.42
CA ALA A 355 -7.81 1.21 -21.52
C ALA A 355 -7.35 1.63 -20.10
N ALA A 356 -8.00 2.64 -19.51
CA ALA A 356 -7.80 3.00 -18.12
C ALA A 356 -8.43 1.94 -17.21
N MET A 357 -7.65 1.42 -16.24
CA MET A 357 -8.19 0.54 -15.20
C MET A 357 -9.06 1.36 -14.23
N PRO A 358 -9.98 0.72 -13.46
CA PRO A 358 -10.74 1.40 -12.43
C PRO A 358 -9.83 2.09 -11.42
N PHE A 359 -10.03 3.40 -11.18
CA PHE A 359 -9.30 4.20 -10.19
C PHE A 359 -10.20 5.34 -9.68
N ASN A 360 -10.09 5.67 -8.41
CA ASN A 360 -10.92 6.69 -7.74
C ASN A 360 -10.21 7.36 -6.55
N SER A 361 -8.93 7.00 -6.32
CA SER A 361 -8.23 7.35 -5.07
C SER A 361 -6.71 7.22 -5.19
N GLY A 362 -5.97 7.46 -4.10
CA GLY A 362 -4.56 7.15 -3.95
C GLY A 362 -3.61 8.04 -4.75
N TYR A 363 -2.45 7.49 -5.10
CA TYR A 363 -1.36 8.16 -5.82
C TYR A 363 -1.25 7.75 -7.28
N PHE A 364 -1.89 6.65 -7.65
CA PHE A 364 -1.65 5.94 -8.89
C PHE A 364 -2.91 5.77 -9.73
N MET A 365 -2.69 5.51 -11.00
CA MET A 365 -3.63 4.82 -11.86
C MET A 365 -2.87 3.86 -12.77
N CYS A 366 -3.58 2.92 -13.36
CA CYS A 366 -3.02 2.02 -14.36
C CYS A 366 -3.74 2.16 -15.69
N VAL A 367 -2.98 2.00 -16.77
CA VAL A 367 -3.52 1.84 -18.13
C VAL A 367 -3.05 0.51 -18.70
N LYS A 368 -3.94 -0.14 -19.46
CA LYS A 368 -3.64 -1.36 -20.20
C LYS A 368 -3.40 -0.99 -21.66
N PRO A 369 -2.18 -1.12 -22.21
CA PRO A 369 -1.92 -0.90 -23.63
C PRO A 369 -2.74 -1.87 -24.49
N ILE A 370 -3.18 -1.42 -25.66
CA ILE A 370 -3.94 -2.20 -26.62
C ILE A 370 -3.06 -2.54 -27.83
N GLY A 371 -2.90 -3.84 -28.09
CA GLY A 371 -2.19 -4.34 -29.27
C GLY A 371 -0.65 -4.32 -29.18
N VAL A 372 -0.08 -3.88 -28.05
CA VAL A 372 1.37 -3.82 -27.82
C VAL A 372 1.72 -4.24 -26.39
N GLU A 373 2.94 -4.70 -26.20
CA GLU A 373 3.45 -5.11 -24.88
C GLU A 373 3.79 -3.90 -24.00
N ALA A 374 3.34 -3.92 -22.74
CA ALA A 374 3.52 -2.81 -21.80
C ALA A 374 5.01 -2.46 -21.59
N GLU A 375 5.91 -3.45 -21.54
CA GLU A 375 7.34 -3.20 -21.36
C GLU A 375 7.96 -2.54 -22.61
N ALA A 376 7.50 -2.87 -23.81
CA ALA A 376 7.94 -2.19 -25.03
C ALA A 376 7.52 -0.71 -25.01
N VAL A 377 6.29 -0.43 -24.57
CA VAL A 377 5.81 0.96 -24.39
C VAL A 377 6.67 1.70 -23.35
N ARG A 378 6.95 1.08 -22.19
CA ARG A 378 7.78 1.69 -21.14
C ARG A 378 9.18 2.04 -21.66
N ARG A 379 9.82 1.15 -22.39
CA ARG A 379 11.15 1.40 -22.96
C ARG A 379 11.10 2.58 -23.93
N LEU A 380 10.15 2.59 -24.85
CA LEU A 380 10.00 3.70 -25.80
C LEU A 380 9.67 5.02 -25.12
N LEU A 381 8.87 5.01 -24.05
CA LEU A 381 8.59 6.19 -23.23
C LEU A 381 9.86 6.80 -22.64
N ILE A 382 10.77 5.98 -22.11
CA ILE A 382 12.06 6.44 -21.58
C ILE A 382 12.94 6.97 -22.70
N ASP A 383 13.14 6.17 -23.76
CA ASP A 383 14.16 6.42 -24.77
C ASP A 383 13.79 7.61 -25.69
N ARG A 384 12.50 7.76 -26.03
CA ARG A 384 12.07 8.75 -27.03
C ARG A 384 11.24 9.89 -26.43
N TYR A 385 10.49 9.62 -25.37
CA TYR A 385 9.54 10.60 -24.81
C TYR A 385 9.98 11.17 -23.45
N SER A 386 11.17 10.83 -22.96
CA SER A 386 11.68 11.25 -21.64
C SER A 386 10.63 11.11 -20.52
N THR A 387 9.92 9.96 -20.54
CA THR A 387 8.79 9.70 -19.64
C THR A 387 8.97 8.37 -18.91
N GLY A 388 9.15 8.44 -17.60
CA GLY A 388 9.32 7.27 -16.73
C GLY A 388 8.01 6.76 -16.18
N THR A 389 7.74 5.48 -16.37
CA THR A 389 6.57 4.76 -15.87
C THR A 389 6.98 3.42 -15.27
N ILE A 390 6.05 2.73 -14.59
CA ILE A 390 6.28 1.37 -14.06
C ILE A 390 5.38 0.38 -14.79
N VAL A 391 5.97 -0.76 -15.18
CA VAL A 391 5.20 -1.91 -15.72
C VAL A 391 5.09 -2.98 -14.65
N LEU A 392 3.87 -3.45 -14.43
CA LEU A 392 3.56 -4.60 -13.59
C LEU A 392 2.27 -5.29 -14.08
N SER A 393 2.27 -6.62 -14.06
CA SER A 393 1.13 -7.44 -14.51
C SER A 393 0.58 -7.04 -15.89
N GLY A 394 1.44 -6.62 -16.84
CA GLY A 394 1.04 -6.19 -18.17
C GLY A 394 0.34 -4.82 -18.24
N LEU A 395 0.36 -4.06 -17.15
CA LEU A 395 -0.20 -2.71 -17.05
C LEU A 395 0.93 -1.68 -16.91
N ILE A 396 0.68 -0.47 -17.36
CA ILE A 396 1.53 0.71 -17.12
C ILE A 396 0.93 1.48 -15.94
N ARG A 397 1.66 1.55 -14.82
CA ARG A 397 1.29 2.34 -13.65
C ARG A 397 1.84 3.75 -13.78
N LEU A 398 0.98 4.73 -13.56
CA LEU A 398 1.27 6.16 -13.59
C LEU A 398 1.12 6.74 -12.17
N ALA A 399 2.21 7.21 -11.57
CA ALA A 399 2.20 7.87 -10.27
C ALA A 399 1.89 9.37 -10.48
N PHE A 400 0.63 9.73 -10.59
CA PHE A 400 0.22 11.13 -10.81
C PHE A 400 0.51 12.04 -9.61
N SER A 401 0.75 11.45 -8.44
CA SER A 401 1.15 12.20 -7.25
C SER A 401 2.48 12.93 -7.39
N THR A 402 3.33 12.49 -8.32
CA THR A 402 4.65 13.10 -8.56
C THR A 402 4.66 14.10 -9.71
N ILE A 403 3.58 14.17 -10.50
CA ILE A 403 3.53 14.96 -11.73
C ILE A 403 2.81 16.27 -11.49
N PRO A 404 3.42 17.44 -11.76
CA PRO A 404 2.75 18.73 -11.77
C PRO A 404 1.50 18.69 -12.65
N LYS A 405 0.45 19.39 -12.24
CA LYS A 405 -0.86 19.34 -12.91
C LYS A 405 -0.78 19.74 -14.40
N ASP A 406 0.05 20.72 -14.75
CA ASP A 406 0.25 21.22 -16.12
C ASP A 406 0.94 20.18 -17.03
N LYS A 407 1.71 19.25 -16.46
CA LYS A 407 2.42 18.19 -17.21
C LYS A 407 1.58 16.92 -17.42
N LEU A 408 0.42 16.79 -16.78
CA LEU A 408 -0.42 15.59 -16.92
C LEU A 408 -0.90 15.38 -18.37
N GLY A 409 -1.28 16.44 -19.08
CA GLY A 409 -1.65 16.33 -20.50
C GLY A 409 -0.53 15.74 -21.36
N ARG A 410 0.72 16.21 -21.16
CA ARG A 410 1.90 15.66 -21.85
C ARG A 410 2.17 14.20 -21.48
N LEU A 411 1.98 13.82 -20.23
CA LEU A 411 2.13 12.42 -19.79
C LEU A 411 1.24 11.49 -20.62
N PHE A 412 -0.06 11.79 -20.73
CA PHE A 412 -1.01 10.94 -21.49
C PHE A 412 -0.77 10.99 -22.99
N ALA A 413 -0.42 12.15 -23.54
CA ALA A 413 -0.04 12.28 -24.95
C ALA A 413 1.20 11.44 -25.29
N ASN A 414 2.21 11.41 -24.41
CA ASN A 414 3.38 10.57 -24.59
C ASN A 414 3.04 9.08 -24.55
N VAL A 415 2.16 8.67 -23.64
CA VAL A 415 1.68 7.25 -23.58
C VAL A 415 0.95 6.85 -24.85
N ASP A 416 0.04 7.68 -25.35
CA ASP A 416 -0.67 7.46 -26.60
C ASP A 416 0.30 7.38 -27.79
N ALA A 417 1.20 8.36 -27.93
CA ALA A 417 2.17 8.41 -29.01
C ALA A 417 3.11 7.19 -29.01
N ALA A 418 3.60 6.78 -27.85
CA ALA A 418 4.47 5.61 -27.75
C ALA A 418 3.76 4.31 -28.18
N ILE A 419 2.47 4.19 -27.88
CA ILE A 419 1.67 3.03 -28.30
C ILE A 419 1.43 3.07 -29.81
N ARG A 420 1.09 4.23 -30.38
CA ARG A 420 0.89 4.40 -31.84
C ARG A 420 2.17 4.17 -32.63
N ASP A 421 3.33 4.65 -32.13
CA ASP A 421 4.64 4.38 -32.73
C ASP A 421 4.92 2.87 -32.82
N LEU A 422 4.65 2.12 -31.76
CA LEU A 422 4.84 0.67 -31.73
C LEU A 422 3.87 -0.08 -32.66
N LYS A 423 2.68 0.46 -32.93
CA LYS A 423 1.75 -0.08 -33.91
C LYS A 423 2.10 0.28 -35.37
N GLY A 424 3.07 1.17 -35.58
CA GLY A 424 3.40 1.70 -36.91
C GLY A 424 2.36 2.71 -37.44
N GLU A 425 1.58 3.32 -36.57
CA GLU A 425 0.50 4.27 -36.91
C GLU A 425 0.98 5.73 -36.92
N THR A 426 2.24 6.00 -36.61
CA THR A 426 2.81 7.37 -36.60
C THR A 426 3.20 7.76 -38.02
N LYS A 427 2.70 8.92 -38.48
CA LYS A 427 3.05 9.52 -39.77
C LYS A 427 4.37 10.28 -39.71
#